data_55d2e68cd23e1c164346892b46da3448
#
_entry.id   55d2e68cd23e1c164346892b46da3448
#
_cell.length_a   1.000
_cell.length_b   1.000
_cell.length_c   1.000
_cell.angle_alpha   90.00
_cell.angle_beta   90.00
_cell.angle_gamma   90.00
#
_symmetry.space_group_name_H-M   'P 1'
#
loop_
_entity.id
_entity.type
_entity.pdbx_description
1 polymer ?
#
loop_
_entity_poly.entity_id
_entity_poly.type
_entity_poly.pdbx_seq_one_letter_code
_entity_poly.pdbx_strand_id
1 'polypeptide(L)'
;GDNGPAQVSARAHSLAPADGHKVTAEVKADLGALARAPAPSVYGALDLGTNNCRLLIAKPSRRGFVIIDAFSRIIRLGEGVLNSGRLSEAAISRTIDALKVCAYKMSRRGVTRSRLIATEACRIGANSDEFIARARQETGLNIEIVTQETEAKLAVSGCASLIDRNCDFALVFDIGGGSSELIWLDLKRLERPWRRHTLHDRIDMQGCIAAWTSLPIGVVNLAERHGGRHVAPDSYEAMVADAMEGIGEFESKHRFGERLAGRHAHFLGTSGTVTTICGIYLKLPAYERSRVDGCWLGARDVRAVSSDLVAMTYAERVAQPCIGHERADLVLAGCAILEALLRVWPCQRLRVADRGLREGILAMLMAEDGHDRRGPRQKKHPRGAGRGDRRPRR
;
A
#
# COMPACT_ATOMS: atom_id res chain seq x y z
N GLY A 1 36.36 -52.83 44.78
CA GLY A 1 35.44 -53.90 44.56
C GLY A 1 34.66 -53.56 43.32
N ASP A 2 34.92 -54.03 42.25
CA ASP A 2 34.74 -55.23 41.45
C ASP A 2 33.30 -55.73 41.39
N ASN A 3 32.75 -55.71 40.23
CA ASN A 3 31.99 -56.76 39.59
C ASN A 3 31.36 -56.25 38.22
N GLY A 4 31.84 -56.96 37.20
CA GLY A 4 31.49 -56.77 35.82
C GLY A 4 30.19 -57.46 35.37
N PRO A 5 29.90 -57.58 34.08
CA PRO A 5 28.54 -57.67 33.50
C PRO A 5 28.09 -59.10 33.25
N ALA A 6 26.78 -59.33 33.40
CA ALA A 6 26.13 -60.56 32.99
C ALA A 6 25.55 -60.45 31.59
N GLN A 7 26.08 -61.26 30.68
CA GLN A 7 25.46 -61.56 29.38
C GLN A 7 24.27 -62.51 29.57
N VAL A 8 23.13 -62.17 28.96
CA VAL A 8 22.03 -63.11 28.73
C VAL A 8 21.75 -63.20 27.24
N SER A 9 22.05 -64.37 26.70
CA SER A 9 21.75 -64.87 25.38
C SER A 9 20.22 -65.09 25.22
N ALA A 10 19.63 -64.57 24.16
CA ALA A 10 18.27 -64.94 23.79
C ALA A 10 18.24 -65.49 22.34
N ARG A 11 17.71 -66.69 22.26
CA ARG A 11 17.57 -67.55 21.08
C ARG A 11 16.62 -66.90 20.05
N ALA A 12 17.07 -66.99 18.78
CA ALA A 12 16.23 -66.79 17.60
C ALA A 12 15.19 -67.91 17.49
N HIS A 13 13.96 -67.55 17.30
CA HIS A 13 12.92 -68.42 16.69
C HIS A 13 12.48 -67.79 15.36
N SER A 14 12.83 -68.58 14.31
CA SER A 14 12.37 -68.42 12.94
C SER A 14 10.88 -68.77 12.87
N LEU A 15 10.08 -67.88 12.29
CA LEU A 15 8.80 -68.18 11.69
C LEU A 15 8.72 -67.53 10.31
N ALA A 16 8.46 -68.37 9.33
CA ALA A 16 8.36 -68.10 7.90
C ALA A 16 7.09 -67.25 7.56
N PRO A 17 7.04 -66.72 6.35
CA PRO A 17 6.09 -65.63 6.02
C PRO A 17 4.72 -66.14 5.61
N ALA A 18 3.66 -65.48 6.05
CA ALA A 18 2.31 -65.61 5.53
C ALA A 18 1.88 -64.36 4.81
N ASP A 19 1.55 -64.56 3.57
CA ASP A 19 0.65 -63.85 2.68
C ASP A 19 0.69 -62.31 2.58
N GLY A 20 1.18 -61.93 1.40
CA GLY A 20 1.13 -60.57 0.88
C GLY A 20 -0.32 -60.10 0.62
N HIS A 21 -0.75 -59.12 1.37
CA HIS A 21 -1.84 -58.28 0.94
C HIS A 21 -1.24 -57.15 0.09
N LYS A 22 -1.55 -57.20 -1.21
CA LYS A 22 -1.34 -56.10 -2.13
C LYS A 22 -2.17 -54.90 -1.63
N VAL A 23 -1.50 -53.96 -0.98
CA VAL A 23 -2.07 -52.62 -0.75
C VAL A 23 -2.15 -51.99 -2.16
N THR A 24 -3.36 -51.89 -2.67
CA THR A 24 -3.66 -51.36 -4.01
C THR A 24 -3.18 -49.90 -4.10
N ALA A 25 -2.80 -49.51 -5.29
CA ALA A 25 -2.29 -48.15 -5.59
C ALA A 25 -3.26 -47.02 -5.20
N GLU A 26 -4.55 -47.33 -5.04
CA GLU A 26 -5.59 -46.39 -4.65
C GLU A 26 -5.45 -45.93 -3.19
N VAL A 27 -4.97 -46.74 -2.27
CA VAL A 27 -4.76 -46.32 -0.85
C VAL A 27 -3.53 -45.40 -0.72
N LYS A 28 -2.57 -45.51 -1.63
CA LYS A 28 -1.44 -44.54 -1.69
C LYS A 28 -1.81 -43.19 -2.29
N ALA A 29 -2.80 -43.14 -3.15
CA ALA A 29 -3.30 -41.88 -3.73
C ALA A 29 -4.10 -41.07 -2.71
N ASP A 30 -4.85 -41.72 -1.81
CA ASP A 30 -5.66 -41.04 -0.77
C ASP A 30 -4.81 -40.49 0.38
N LEU A 31 -3.68 -41.13 0.70
CA LEU A 31 -2.74 -40.60 1.70
C LEU A 31 -1.92 -39.40 1.20
N GLY A 32 -1.83 -39.21 -0.12
CA GLY A 32 -1.19 -38.04 -0.74
C GLY A 32 -2.12 -36.80 -0.79
N ALA A 33 -3.45 -37.01 -0.71
CA ALA A 33 -4.45 -35.93 -0.76
C ALA A 33 -4.71 -35.28 0.60
N LEU A 34 -4.17 -35.80 1.68
CA LEU A 34 -4.09 -35.14 2.99
C LEU A 34 -2.83 -34.26 3.10
N ALA A 35 -2.38 -33.64 1.99
CA ALA A 35 -1.44 -32.53 2.05
C ALA A 35 -2.10 -31.44 2.89
N ARG A 36 -1.57 -31.24 4.11
CA ARG A 36 -1.97 -30.18 5.03
C ARG A 36 -2.23 -28.91 4.25
N ALA A 37 -3.45 -28.38 4.38
CA ALA A 37 -3.72 -27.02 3.92
C ALA A 37 -2.56 -26.13 4.39
N PRO A 38 -1.91 -25.37 3.49
CA PRO A 38 -0.78 -24.55 3.89
C PRO A 38 -1.19 -23.72 5.09
N ALA A 39 -0.36 -23.69 6.12
CA ALA A 39 -0.60 -22.89 7.30
C ALA A 39 -0.93 -21.45 6.85
N PRO A 40 -1.91 -20.77 7.47
CA PRO A 40 -2.29 -19.42 7.06
C PRO A 40 -1.04 -18.54 7.09
N SER A 41 -0.60 -18.12 5.91
CA SER A 41 0.58 -17.27 5.75
C SER A 41 0.28 -15.88 6.31
N VAL A 42 1.27 -15.27 6.93
CA VAL A 42 1.23 -13.90 7.43
C VAL A 42 2.19 -13.07 6.60
N TYR A 43 1.70 -11.96 6.07
CA TYR A 43 2.41 -11.10 5.15
C TYR A 43 2.76 -9.76 5.79
N GLY A 44 3.95 -9.24 5.47
CA GLY A 44 4.40 -7.92 5.90
C GLY A 44 4.69 -7.02 4.70
N ALA A 45 4.25 -5.77 4.78
CA ALA A 45 4.60 -4.72 3.83
C ALA A 45 5.10 -3.50 4.58
N LEU A 46 6.34 -3.09 4.29
CA LEU A 46 6.94 -1.89 4.87
C LEU A 46 7.23 -0.89 3.76
N ASP A 47 6.83 0.35 4.02
CA ASP A 47 7.12 1.52 3.21
C ASP A 47 7.96 2.50 4.03
N LEU A 48 9.21 2.67 3.62
CA LEU A 48 10.16 3.60 4.19
C LEU A 48 10.24 4.84 3.29
N GLY A 49 9.38 5.79 3.57
CA GLY A 49 9.30 7.06 2.85
C GLY A 49 10.28 8.11 3.35
N THR A 50 10.26 9.27 2.72
CA THR A 50 11.06 10.44 3.10
C THR A 50 10.71 10.95 4.49
N ASN A 51 9.43 10.91 4.87
CA ASN A 51 8.95 11.43 6.15
C ASN A 51 8.51 10.35 7.13
N ASN A 52 8.00 9.23 6.66
CA ASN A 52 7.35 8.20 7.48
C ASN A 52 7.96 6.81 7.27
N CYS A 53 8.00 6.02 8.35
CA CYS A 53 8.16 4.57 8.32
C CYS A 53 6.82 3.93 8.64
N ARG A 54 6.31 3.10 7.74
CA ARG A 54 4.98 2.49 7.85
C ARG A 54 5.04 1.00 7.59
N LEU A 55 4.43 0.21 8.47
CA LEU A 55 4.31 -1.24 8.34
C LEU A 55 2.85 -1.66 8.36
N LEU A 56 2.48 -2.59 7.51
CA LEU A 56 1.24 -3.38 7.60
C LEU A 56 1.58 -4.86 7.71
N ILE A 57 0.85 -5.56 8.57
CA ILE A 57 0.88 -7.02 8.66
C ILE A 57 -0.53 -7.53 8.41
N ALA A 58 -0.69 -8.50 7.51
CA ALA A 58 -1.98 -8.97 7.07
C ALA A 58 -2.01 -10.48 6.84
N LYS A 59 -3.23 -11.03 6.84
CA LYS A 59 -3.53 -12.41 6.46
C LYS A 59 -4.47 -12.43 5.25
N PRO A 60 -4.34 -13.43 4.36
CA PRO A 60 -5.29 -13.61 3.27
C PRO A 60 -6.71 -13.82 3.79
N SER A 61 -7.68 -13.35 3.04
CA SER A 61 -9.10 -13.55 3.29
C SER A 61 -9.84 -13.90 1.99
N ARG A 62 -11.10 -14.32 2.09
CA ARG A 62 -11.93 -14.65 0.91
C ARG A 62 -12.11 -13.47 -0.07
N ARG A 63 -11.91 -12.25 0.37
CA ARG A 63 -12.12 -11.01 -0.40
C ARG A 63 -10.89 -10.11 -0.36
N GLY A 64 -9.68 -10.67 -0.47
CA GLY A 64 -8.43 -9.94 -0.42
C GLY A 64 -7.63 -10.29 0.83
N PHE A 65 -7.52 -9.38 1.79
CA PHE A 65 -6.76 -9.59 3.03
C PHE A 65 -7.36 -8.81 4.20
N VAL A 66 -7.00 -9.23 5.40
CA VAL A 66 -7.34 -8.55 6.66
C VAL A 66 -6.05 -8.10 7.34
N ILE A 67 -5.98 -6.82 7.69
CA ILE A 67 -4.87 -6.25 8.45
C ILE A 67 -4.99 -6.71 9.90
N ILE A 68 -3.91 -7.31 10.43
CA ILE A 68 -3.85 -7.84 11.81
C ILE A 68 -2.94 -7.02 12.72
N ASP A 69 -2.05 -6.21 12.14
CA ASP A 69 -1.22 -5.24 12.87
C ASP A 69 -0.73 -4.14 11.94
N ALA A 70 -0.42 -3.00 12.50
CA ALA A 70 0.12 -1.85 11.80
C ALA A 70 1.10 -1.08 12.69
N PHE A 71 1.99 -0.33 12.02
CA PHE A 71 2.88 0.62 12.68
C PHE A 71 3.09 1.83 11.77
N SER A 72 3.15 3.01 12.35
CA SER A 72 3.51 4.25 11.65
C SER A 72 4.29 5.15 12.59
N ARG A 73 5.39 5.68 12.10
CA ARG A 73 6.21 6.66 12.82
C ARG A 73 6.78 7.68 11.86
N ILE A 74 6.72 8.94 12.23
CA ILE A 74 7.41 10.02 11.53
C ILE A 74 8.89 9.92 11.87
N ILE A 75 9.73 9.75 10.85
CA ILE A 75 11.18 9.54 10.98
C ILE A 75 12.00 10.65 10.35
N ARG A 76 11.41 11.43 9.42
CA ARG A 76 12.06 12.54 8.69
C ARG A 76 13.41 12.11 8.09
N LEU A 77 13.44 10.94 7.43
CA LEU A 77 14.66 10.39 6.85
C LEU A 77 15.27 11.32 5.80
N GLY A 78 14.43 11.99 5.03
CA GLY A 78 14.85 12.91 3.97
C GLY A 78 15.11 14.34 4.41
N GLU A 79 15.04 14.65 5.70
CA GLU A 79 15.31 15.99 6.21
C GLU A 79 16.72 16.45 5.84
N GLY A 80 16.84 17.61 5.15
CA GLY A 80 18.10 18.19 4.72
C GLY A 80 18.82 17.49 3.55
N VAL A 81 18.28 16.41 3.01
CA VAL A 81 18.93 15.64 1.92
C VAL A 81 19.09 16.47 0.66
N LEU A 82 18.13 17.33 0.30
CA LEU A 82 18.24 18.20 -0.87
C LEU A 82 19.45 19.14 -0.81
N ASN A 83 19.79 19.62 0.37
CA ASN A 83 20.90 20.57 0.56
C ASN A 83 22.24 19.84 0.71
N SER A 84 22.26 18.71 1.44
CA SER A 84 23.49 17.96 1.76
C SER A 84 23.82 16.85 0.78
N GLY A 85 22.85 16.36 0.03
CA GLY A 85 22.96 15.15 -0.80
C GLY A 85 23.10 13.85 0.00
N ARG A 86 22.94 13.89 1.34
CA ARG A 86 23.16 12.75 2.23
C ARG A 86 22.10 12.66 3.30
N LEU A 87 21.77 11.44 3.72
CA LEU A 87 20.97 11.17 4.91
C LEU A 87 21.77 11.55 6.14
N SER A 88 21.16 12.32 7.05
CA SER A 88 21.83 12.72 8.30
C SER A 88 21.93 11.56 9.29
N GLU A 89 22.97 11.52 10.12
CA GLU A 89 23.13 10.48 11.13
C GLU A 89 21.98 10.45 12.13
N ALA A 90 21.43 11.62 12.49
CA ALA A 90 20.26 11.73 13.38
C ALA A 90 19.02 11.11 12.73
N ALA A 91 18.79 11.34 11.43
CA ALA A 91 17.67 10.76 10.70
C ALA A 91 17.82 9.25 10.53
N ILE A 92 19.03 8.77 10.25
CA ILE A 92 19.37 7.34 10.17
C ILE A 92 19.08 6.66 11.51
N SER A 93 19.55 7.22 12.63
CA SER A 93 19.35 6.64 13.96
C SER A 93 17.85 6.55 14.31
N ARG A 94 17.08 7.63 14.11
CA ARG A 94 15.61 7.60 14.30
C ARG A 94 14.93 6.52 13.45
N THR A 95 15.39 6.36 12.22
CA THR A 95 14.82 5.38 11.30
C THR A 95 15.13 3.96 11.73
N ILE A 96 16.36 3.68 12.14
CA ILE A 96 16.75 2.35 12.64
C ILE A 96 15.95 1.99 13.90
N ASP A 97 15.71 2.93 14.79
CA ASP A 97 14.87 2.68 15.98
C ASP A 97 13.42 2.33 15.59
N ALA A 98 12.87 2.98 14.56
CA ALA A 98 11.56 2.61 14.00
C ALA A 98 11.59 1.21 13.36
N LEU A 99 12.64 0.88 12.62
CA LEU A 99 12.81 -0.42 11.98
C LEU A 99 12.98 -1.56 12.99
N LYS A 100 13.62 -1.32 14.15
CA LYS A 100 13.68 -2.29 15.26
C LYS A 100 12.28 -2.65 15.76
N VAL A 101 11.38 -1.66 15.88
CA VAL A 101 9.97 -1.91 16.26
C VAL A 101 9.25 -2.72 15.17
N CYS A 102 9.50 -2.40 13.89
CA CYS A 102 8.93 -3.16 12.78
C CYS A 102 9.40 -4.62 12.80
N ALA A 103 10.70 -4.87 12.97
CA ALA A 103 11.27 -6.20 13.06
C ALA A 103 10.67 -7.01 14.22
N TYR A 104 10.53 -6.40 15.38
CA TYR A 104 9.88 -7.02 16.54
C TYR A 104 8.42 -7.40 16.26
N LYS A 105 7.63 -6.48 15.68
CA LYS A 105 6.23 -6.75 15.33
C LYS A 105 6.10 -7.88 14.30
N MET A 106 6.93 -7.86 13.26
CA MET A 106 6.93 -8.90 12.23
C MET A 106 7.24 -10.28 12.81
N SER A 107 8.28 -10.37 13.66
CA SER A 107 8.63 -11.59 14.36
C SER A 107 7.51 -12.07 15.27
N ARG A 108 6.97 -11.19 16.10
CA ARG A 108 5.88 -11.51 17.04
C ARG A 108 4.60 -11.98 16.35
N ARG A 109 4.29 -11.45 15.17
CA ARG A 109 3.11 -11.84 14.37
C ARG A 109 3.36 -13.04 13.48
N GLY A 110 4.59 -13.57 13.47
CA GLY A 110 4.94 -14.72 12.65
C GLY A 110 4.85 -14.44 11.15
N VAL A 111 5.35 -13.28 10.72
CA VAL A 111 5.40 -12.93 9.28
C VAL A 111 6.26 -13.94 8.56
N THR A 112 5.68 -14.62 7.56
CA THR A 112 6.35 -15.66 6.75
C THR A 112 6.85 -15.12 5.43
N ARG A 113 6.23 -14.06 4.92
CA ARG A 113 6.62 -13.42 3.67
C ARG A 113 6.43 -11.91 3.75
N SER A 114 7.42 -11.16 3.29
CA SER A 114 7.38 -9.70 3.34
C SER A 114 8.09 -9.07 2.15
N ARG A 115 7.72 -7.83 1.86
CA ARG A 115 8.45 -6.93 0.99
C ARG A 115 8.59 -5.59 1.68
N LEU A 116 9.83 -5.12 1.82
CA LEU A 116 10.19 -3.93 2.57
C LEU A 116 10.87 -2.99 1.59
N ILE A 117 10.25 -1.84 1.31
CA ILE A 117 10.73 -0.91 0.30
C ILE A 117 11.13 0.42 0.91
N ALA A 118 12.11 1.07 0.28
CA ALA A 118 12.48 2.46 0.51
C ALA A 118 12.33 3.26 -0.78
N THR A 119 11.94 4.52 -0.63
CA THR A 119 11.56 5.39 -1.75
C THR A 119 12.50 6.59 -1.89
N GLU A 120 12.00 7.80 -2.15
CA GLU A 120 12.75 8.94 -2.65
C GLU A 120 13.98 9.34 -1.81
N ALA A 121 13.87 9.43 -0.49
CA ALA A 121 15.03 9.80 0.35
C ALA A 121 16.23 8.88 0.14
N CYS A 122 15.97 7.58 -0.02
CA CYS A 122 17.01 6.59 -0.28
C CYS A 122 17.47 6.59 -1.74
N ARG A 123 16.64 6.98 -2.70
CA ARG A 123 17.06 7.14 -4.09
C ARG A 123 18.07 8.27 -4.28
N ILE A 124 17.90 9.35 -3.55
CA ILE A 124 18.74 10.57 -3.72
C ILE A 124 19.91 10.66 -2.73
N GLY A 125 19.84 9.98 -1.58
CA GLY A 125 20.89 10.02 -0.57
C GLY A 125 22.16 9.27 -0.99
N ALA A 126 23.29 9.96 -1.11
CA ALA A 126 24.57 9.36 -1.53
C ALA A 126 25.07 8.25 -0.57
N ASN A 127 24.61 8.24 0.68
CA ASN A 127 24.95 7.23 1.70
C ASN A 127 23.83 6.21 1.97
N SER A 128 22.88 6.08 1.05
CA SER A 128 21.74 5.18 1.23
C SER A 128 22.15 3.71 1.31
N ASP A 129 23.16 3.27 0.56
CA ASP A 129 23.66 1.89 0.64
C ASP A 129 24.26 1.58 2.02
N GLU A 130 25.01 2.52 2.61
CA GLU A 130 25.54 2.41 3.96
C GLU A 130 24.41 2.32 5.00
N PHE A 131 23.38 3.14 4.83
CA PHE A 131 22.19 3.11 5.69
C PHE A 131 21.46 1.76 5.58
N ILE A 132 21.20 1.26 4.37
CA ILE A 132 20.52 -0.03 4.16
C ILE A 132 21.33 -1.19 4.76
N ALA A 133 22.66 -1.18 4.56
CA ALA A 133 23.55 -2.19 5.15
C ALA A 133 23.50 -2.18 6.69
N ARG A 134 23.54 -0.99 7.30
CA ARG A 134 23.42 -0.82 8.74
C ARG A 134 22.05 -1.25 9.26
N ALA A 135 20.97 -0.87 8.57
CA ALA A 135 19.61 -1.29 8.92
C ALA A 135 19.49 -2.82 8.93
N ARG A 136 20.03 -3.49 7.90
CA ARG A 136 20.09 -4.96 7.84
C ARG A 136 20.87 -5.57 8.99
N GLN A 137 22.04 -5.01 9.31
CA GLN A 137 22.89 -5.49 10.39
C GLN A 137 22.21 -5.38 11.76
N GLU A 138 21.57 -4.24 12.05
CA GLU A 138 20.96 -3.96 13.36
C GLU A 138 19.57 -4.56 13.54
N THR A 139 18.82 -4.82 12.46
CA THR A 139 17.41 -5.24 12.53
C THR A 139 17.10 -6.57 11.85
N GLY A 140 18.01 -7.07 11.02
CA GLY A 140 17.76 -8.25 10.17
C GLY A 140 16.83 -7.99 8.99
N LEU A 141 16.34 -6.77 8.80
CA LEU A 141 15.41 -6.43 7.72
C LEU A 141 16.14 -6.19 6.40
N ASN A 142 15.66 -6.83 5.33
CA ASN A 142 16.12 -6.60 3.97
C ASN A 142 15.24 -5.57 3.28
N ILE A 143 15.74 -4.34 3.18
CA ILE A 143 15.02 -3.23 2.54
C ILE A 143 15.58 -3.03 1.15
N GLU A 144 14.71 -2.96 0.13
CA GLU A 144 15.09 -2.65 -1.25
C GLU A 144 14.71 -1.20 -1.61
N ILE A 145 15.57 -0.51 -2.31
CA ILE A 145 15.25 0.81 -2.89
C ILE A 145 14.53 0.55 -4.21
N VAL A 146 13.26 0.97 -4.30
CA VAL A 146 12.45 0.73 -5.49
C VAL A 146 12.51 1.92 -6.45
N THR A 147 12.26 1.63 -7.74
CA THR A 147 12.13 2.65 -8.78
C THR A 147 10.82 3.42 -8.60
N GLN A 148 10.77 4.63 -9.14
CA GLN A 148 9.57 5.46 -9.19
C GLN A 148 8.42 4.75 -9.93
N GLU A 149 8.73 4.01 -11.00
CA GLU A 149 7.73 3.22 -11.74
C GLU A 149 7.11 2.12 -10.86
N THR A 150 7.92 1.43 -10.09
CA THR A 150 7.44 0.41 -9.14
C THR A 150 6.55 1.04 -8.08
N GLU A 151 6.94 2.20 -7.53
CA GLU A 151 6.16 2.96 -6.56
C GLU A 151 4.80 3.35 -7.13
N ALA A 152 4.74 3.89 -8.35
CA ALA A 152 3.50 4.23 -9.03
C ALA A 152 2.58 3.02 -9.24
N LYS A 153 3.13 1.89 -9.72
CA LYS A 153 2.36 0.65 -9.91
C LYS A 153 1.78 0.11 -8.61
N LEU A 154 2.55 0.14 -7.53
CA LEU A 154 2.10 -0.29 -6.21
C LEU A 154 1.01 0.62 -5.65
N ALA A 155 1.13 1.93 -5.81
CA ALA A 155 0.11 2.89 -5.40
C ALA A 155 -1.23 2.62 -6.10
N VAL A 156 -1.22 2.40 -7.40
CA VAL A 156 -2.42 2.04 -8.18
C VAL A 156 -3.05 0.75 -7.67
N SER A 157 -2.27 -0.31 -7.47
CA SER A 157 -2.78 -1.57 -6.95
C SER A 157 -3.37 -1.44 -5.55
N GLY A 158 -2.76 -0.63 -4.70
CA GLY A 158 -3.23 -0.38 -3.34
C GLY A 158 -4.57 0.37 -3.29
N CYS A 159 -4.78 1.30 -4.21
CA CYS A 159 -5.97 2.15 -4.28
C CYS A 159 -7.07 1.61 -5.20
N ALA A 160 -6.82 0.56 -5.97
CA ALA A 160 -7.68 0.08 -7.06
C ALA A 160 -9.14 -0.13 -6.66
N SER A 161 -9.39 -0.62 -5.44
CA SER A 161 -10.76 -0.87 -4.95
C SER A 161 -11.60 0.41 -4.74
N LEU A 162 -10.97 1.57 -4.71
CA LEU A 162 -11.63 2.88 -4.54
C LEU A 162 -11.86 3.62 -5.87
N ILE A 163 -11.39 3.12 -6.99
CA ILE A 163 -11.60 3.72 -8.30
C ILE A 163 -13.07 3.57 -8.72
N ASP A 164 -13.68 4.68 -9.17
CA ASP A 164 -15.05 4.68 -9.68
C ASP A 164 -15.09 4.10 -11.10
N ARG A 165 -15.79 3.00 -11.27
CA ARG A 165 -15.93 2.29 -12.54
C ARG A 165 -16.73 3.04 -13.59
N ASN A 166 -17.52 4.00 -13.18
CA ASN A 166 -18.38 4.78 -14.07
C ASN A 166 -17.60 5.94 -14.73
N CYS A 167 -16.32 6.10 -14.38
CA CYS A 167 -15.44 7.07 -15.00
C CYS A 167 -14.66 6.46 -16.17
N ASP A 168 -14.34 7.30 -17.14
CA ASP A 168 -13.45 6.96 -18.25
C ASP A 168 -11.99 7.02 -17.83
N PHE A 169 -11.66 7.96 -16.95
CA PHE A 169 -10.32 8.23 -16.44
C PHE A 169 -10.31 8.39 -14.92
N ALA A 170 -9.18 8.07 -14.31
CA ALA A 170 -8.90 8.42 -12.92
C ALA A 170 -7.46 8.93 -12.80
N LEU A 171 -7.25 9.99 -12.02
CA LEU A 171 -5.92 10.42 -11.58
C LEU A 171 -5.68 9.87 -10.17
N VAL A 172 -4.81 8.88 -10.06
CA VAL A 172 -4.26 8.47 -8.77
C VAL A 172 -3.05 9.33 -8.48
N PHE A 173 -3.00 9.95 -7.31
CA PHE A 173 -1.84 10.73 -6.90
C PHE A 173 -1.47 10.43 -5.45
N ASP A 174 -0.16 10.42 -5.21
CA ASP A 174 0.44 10.24 -3.89
C ASP A 174 1.37 11.42 -3.58
N ILE A 175 0.99 12.26 -2.64
CA ILE A 175 1.80 13.40 -2.20
C ILE A 175 2.69 12.91 -1.05
N GLY A 176 3.92 12.55 -1.39
CA GLY A 176 4.92 12.07 -0.44
C GLY A 176 5.73 13.20 0.21
N GLY A 177 6.73 12.80 1.00
CA GLY A 177 7.63 13.75 1.66
C GLY A 177 8.63 14.40 0.69
N GLY A 178 9.22 13.61 -0.21
CA GLY A 178 10.27 14.03 -1.13
C GLY A 178 9.85 14.04 -2.60
N SER A 179 8.80 13.32 -2.95
CA SER A 179 8.25 13.25 -4.32
C SER A 179 6.74 13.20 -4.30
N SER A 180 6.14 13.43 -5.46
CA SER A 180 4.70 13.25 -5.68
C SER A 180 4.47 12.46 -6.96
N GLU A 181 3.84 11.31 -6.85
CA GLU A 181 3.50 10.45 -7.97
C GLU A 181 2.15 10.86 -8.54
N LEU A 182 2.09 11.05 -9.85
CA LEU A 182 0.88 11.36 -10.61
C LEU A 182 0.66 10.28 -11.65
N ILE A 183 -0.47 9.59 -11.58
CA ILE A 183 -0.73 8.43 -12.43
C ILE A 183 -2.12 8.56 -13.05
N TRP A 184 -2.18 8.82 -14.36
CA TRP A 184 -3.41 8.80 -15.12
C TRP A 184 -3.76 7.39 -15.57
N LEU A 185 -4.95 6.95 -15.21
CA LEU A 185 -5.55 5.67 -15.61
C LEU A 185 -6.59 5.90 -16.71
N ASP A 186 -6.49 5.13 -17.79
CA ASP A 186 -7.52 4.99 -18.81
C ASP A 186 -8.30 3.70 -18.52
N LEU A 187 -9.48 3.82 -17.94
CA LEU A 187 -10.27 2.69 -17.45
C LEU A 187 -10.90 1.87 -18.58
N LYS A 188 -10.90 2.36 -19.83
CA LYS A 188 -11.33 1.60 -21.02
C LYS A 188 -10.35 0.49 -21.39
N ARG A 189 -9.11 0.54 -20.87
CA ARG A 189 -8.11 -0.51 -21.09
C ARG A 189 -8.35 -1.78 -20.28
N LEU A 190 -9.33 -1.81 -19.37
CA LEU A 190 -9.69 -3.01 -18.63
C LEU A 190 -10.29 -4.06 -19.58
N GLU A 191 -9.58 -5.14 -19.82
CA GLU A 191 -10.01 -6.24 -20.70
C GLU A 191 -11.10 -7.12 -20.09
N ARG A 192 -11.30 -7.08 -18.76
CA ARG A 192 -12.24 -7.94 -18.04
C ARG A 192 -13.16 -7.13 -17.13
N PRO A 193 -14.41 -7.61 -16.90
CA PRO A 193 -15.30 -7.00 -15.92
C PRO A 193 -14.62 -6.99 -14.56
N TRP A 194 -14.26 -5.82 -14.09
CA TRP A 194 -13.58 -5.64 -12.83
C TRP A 194 -14.47 -6.04 -11.64
N ARG A 195 -13.98 -6.97 -10.85
CA ARG A 195 -14.64 -7.46 -9.64
C ARG A 195 -13.91 -6.91 -8.41
N ARG A 196 -14.31 -5.79 -7.91
CA ARG A 196 -13.71 -4.97 -6.82
C ARG A 196 -13.01 -5.71 -5.67
N HIS A 197 -13.02 -7.03 -5.61
CA HIS A 197 -12.70 -7.78 -4.42
C HIS A 197 -11.59 -8.82 -4.59
N THR A 198 -11.01 -8.96 -5.78
CA THR A 198 -9.93 -9.91 -5.99
C THR A 198 -8.57 -9.23 -5.94
N LEU A 199 -7.55 -9.96 -5.51
CA LEU A 199 -6.16 -9.47 -5.52
C LEU A 199 -5.69 -9.23 -6.96
N HIS A 200 -6.07 -10.10 -7.88
CA HIS A 200 -5.74 -9.96 -9.30
C HIS A 200 -6.36 -8.71 -9.93
N ASP A 201 -7.62 -8.40 -9.63
CA ASP A 201 -8.25 -7.17 -10.13
C ASP A 201 -7.46 -5.92 -9.71
N ARG A 202 -6.86 -5.92 -8.52
CA ARG A 202 -6.02 -4.81 -8.05
C ARG A 202 -4.74 -4.69 -8.86
N ILE A 203 -4.13 -5.81 -9.21
CA ILE A 203 -2.89 -5.85 -10.00
C ILE A 203 -3.18 -5.52 -11.45
N ASP A 204 -4.27 -6.05 -12.02
CA ASP A 204 -4.69 -5.80 -13.40
C ASP A 204 -4.94 -4.30 -13.66
N MET A 205 -5.28 -3.52 -12.63
CA MET A 205 -5.42 -2.07 -12.73
C MET A 205 -4.14 -1.37 -13.20
N GLN A 206 -2.97 -1.95 -12.96
CA GLN A 206 -1.70 -1.42 -13.49
C GLN A 206 -1.70 -1.35 -15.03
N GLY A 207 -2.41 -2.25 -15.71
CA GLY A 207 -2.60 -2.21 -17.16
C GLY A 207 -3.37 -1.00 -17.68
N CYS A 208 -4.11 -0.30 -16.80
CA CYS A 208 -4.83 0.92 -17.13
C CYS A 208 -3.95 2.17 -17.10
N ILE A 209 -2.69 2.09 -16.63
CA ILE A 209 -1.79 3.24 -16.58
C ILE A 209 -1.57 3.78 -17.99
N ALA A 210 -2.09 4.97 -18.26
CA ALA A 210 -1.95 5.66 -19.53
C ALA A 210 -0.69 6.52 -19.57
N ALA A 211 -0.38 7.17 -18.46
CA ALA A 211 0.84 7.93 -18.25
C ALA A 211 1.07 8.11 -16.74
N TRP A 212 2.32 8.27 -16.36
CA TRP A 212 2.70 8.56 -14.98
C TRP A 212 3.94 9.45 -14.95
N THR A 213 4.12 10.16 -13.85
CA THR A 213 5.34 10.89 -13.52
C THR A 213 5.56 10.84 -12.01
N SER A 214 6.81 10.99 -11.60
CA SER A 214 7.18 11.31 -10.23
C SER A 214 7.81 12.70 -10.23
N LEU A 215 7.14 13.64 -9.60
CA LEU A 215 7.65 14.99 -9.44
C LEU A 215 8.64 15.00 -8.26
N PRO A 216 9.82 15.63 -8.38
CA PRO A 216 10.77 15.79 -7.27
C PRO A 216 10.28 16.87 -6.29
N ILE A 217 8.99 16.88 -5.97
CA ILE A 217 8.29 17.83 -5.12
C ILE A 217 7.42 17.05 -4.16
N GLY A 218 7.73 17.16 -2.88
CA GLY A 218 6.97 16.59 -1.78
C GLY A 218 6.84 17.61 -0.65
N VAL A 219 6.11 17.24 0.41
CA VAL A 219 5.81 18.18 1.50
C VAL A 219 7.06 18.60 2.28
N VAL A 220 8.06 17.73 2.41
CA VAL A 220 9.30 18.04 3.13
C VAL A 220 10.14 19.03 2.34
N ASN A 221 10.45 18.71 1.09
CA ASN A 221 11.33 19.58 0.28
C ASN A 221 10.68 20.91 -0.08
N LEU A 222 9.36 20.96 -0.25
CA LEU A 222 8.65 22.20 -0.47
C LEU A 222 8.66 23.10 0.79
N ALA A 223 8.43 22.50 1.97
CA ALA A 223 8.49 23.21 3.24
C ALA A 223 9.92 23.69 3.57
N GLU A 224 10.95 22.91 3.24
CA GLU A 224 12.35 23.33 3.40
C GLU A 224 12.70 24.53 2.51
N ARG A 225 12.14 24.57 1.30
CA ARG A 225 12.40 25.64 0.31
C ARG A 225 11.67 26.94 0.63
N HIS A 226 10.41 26.87 1.04
CA HIS A 226 9.52 28.03 1.18
C HIS A 226 9.10 28.32 2.64
N GLY A 227 9.49 27.48 3.59
CA GLY A 227 9.05 27.54 4.98
C GLY A 227 7.86 26.62 5.27
N GLY A 228 7.69 26.25 6.54
CA GLY A 228 6.63 25.34 6.98
C GLY A 228 5.84 25.84 8.18
N ARG A 229 6.50 26.54 9.12
CA ARG A 229 5.86 27.07 10.34
C ARG A 229 5.17 28.40 10.09
N HIS A 230 5.90 29.34 9.46
CA HIS A 230 5.41 30.67 9.11
C HIS A 230 5.41 30.78 7.59
N VAL A 231 4.24 30.69 6.99
CA VAL A 231 4.05 30.72 5.55
C VAL A 231 3.19 31.94 5.19
N ALA A 232 3.82 32.94 4.60
CA ALA A 232 3.10 34.09 4.07
C ALA A 232 2.28 33.68 2.82
N PRO A 233 1.21 34.43 2.46
CA PRO A 233 0.43 34.15 1.24
C PRO A 233 1.28 34.04 0.00
N ASP A 234 2.28 34.91 -0.19
CA ASP A 234 3.19 34.88 -1.35
C ASP A 234 4.07 33.62 -1.33
N SER A 235 4.52 33.15 -0.17
CA SER A 235 5.27 31.90 -0.03
C SER A 235 4.39 30.69 -0.36
N TYR A 236 3.13 30.69 0.03
CA TYR A 236 2.18 29.66 -0.33
C TYR A 236 1.94 29.60 -1.84
N GLU A 237 1.72 30.77 -2.51
CA GLU A 237 1.59 30.83 -3.97
C GLU A 237 2.89 30.41 -4.69
N ALA A 238 4.06 30.68 -4.11
CA ALA A 238 5.31 30.18 -4.65
C ALA A 238 5.41 28.66 -4.58
N MET A 239 4.94 28.03 -3.50
CA MET A 239 4.81 26.56 -3.42
C MET A 239 3.87 26.00 -4.50
N VAL A 240 2.73 26.65 -4.72
CA VAL A 240 1.78 26.27 -5.77
C VAL A 240 2.42 26.39 -7.13
N ALA A 241 3.15 27.49 -7.39
CA ALA A 241 3.83 27.72 -8.67
C ALA A 241 4.90 26.65 -8.95
N ASP A 242 5.72 26.29 -7.96
CA ASP A 242 6.71 25.22 -8.09
C ASP A 242 6.05 23.89 -8.49
N ALA A 243 4.95 23.54 -7.83
CA ALA A 243 4.21 22.33 -8.14
C ALA A 243 3.57 22.40 -9.55
N MET A 244 3.01 23.55 -9.93
CA MET A 244 2.40 23.74 -11.25
C MET A 244 3.41 23.63 -12.38
N GLU A 245 4.66 24.01 -12.19
CA GLU A 245 5.72 23.87 -13.21
C GLU A 245 5.89 22.39 -13.58
N GLY A 246 6.14 21.50 -12.63
CA GLY A 246 6.31 20.07 -12.89
C GLY A 246 5.04 19.40 -13.43
N ILE A 247 3.87 19.74 -12.89
CA ILE A 247 2.58 19.22 -13.39
C ILE A 247 2.33 19.72 -14.81
N GLY A 248 2.65 20.98 -15.11
CA GLY A 248 2.51 21.58 -16.43
C GLY A 248 3.40 20.94 -17.49
N GLU A 249 4.62 20.55 -17.16
CA GLU A 249 5.49 19.77 -18.05
C GLU A 249 4.86 18.42 -18.42
N PHE A 250 4.31 17.72 -17.42
CA PHE A 250 3.60 16.47 -17.63
C PHE A 250 2.33 16.63 -18.47
N GLU A 251 1.54 17.67 -18.22
CA GLU A 251 0.36 18.01 -19.02
C GLU A 251 0.73 18.35 -20.46
N SER A 252 1.76 19.16 -20.67
CA SER A 252 2.23 19.54 -22.02
C SER A 252 2.62 18.34 -22.86
N LYS A 253 3.19 17.32 -22.24
CA LYS A 253 3.60 16.07 -22.89
C LYS A 253 2.42 15.15 -23.22
N HIS A 254 1.42 15.06 -22.35
CA HIS A 254 0.37 14.06 -22.43
C HIS A 254 -1.01 14.60 -22.77
N ARG A 255 -1.24 15.90 -22.61
CA ARG A 255 -2.46 16.65 -22.97
C ARG A 255 -3.73 16.04 -22.39
N PHE A 256 -3.71 15.69 -21.10
CA PHE A 256 -4.88 15.13 -20.43
C PHE A 256 -6.03 16.11 -20.36
N GLY A 257 -5.80 17.41 -20.24
CA GLY A 257 -6.84 18.43 -20.29
C GLY A 257 -7.74 18.30 -21.52
N GLU A 258 -7.16 18.02 -22.69
CA GLU A 258 -7.91 17.78 -23.92
C GLU A 258 -8.56 16.40 -23.95
N ARG A 259 -7.85 15.36 -23.48
CA ARG A 259 -8.37 13.99 -23.44
C ARG A 259 -9.57 13.83 -22.51
N LEU A 260 -9.66 14.66 -21.48
CA LEU A 260 -10.75 14.67 -20.50
C LEU A 260 -11.98 15.42 -20.97
N ALA A 261 -11.89 16.20 -22.06
CA ALA A 261 -13.01 16.98 -22.58
C ALA A 261 -14.21 16.07 -22.91
N GLY A 262 -15.36 16.33 -22.31
CA GLY A 262 -16.58 15.53 -22.48
C GLY A 262 -16.51 14.12 -21.88
N ARG A 263 -15.54 13.83 -21.03
CA ARG A 263 -15.34 12.54 -20.37
C ARG A 263 -15.54 12.65 -18.87
N HIS A 264 -15.90 11.51 -18.26
CA HIS A 264 -16.00 11.41 -16.80
C HIS A 264 -14.67 11.02 -16.21
N ALA A 265 -14.18 11.83 -15.28
CA ALA A 265 -12.95 11.57 -14.54
C ALA A 265 -13.12 11.91 -13.06
N HIS A 266 -12.35 11.26 -12.21
CA HIS A 266 -12.21 11.67 -10.81
C HIS A 266 -10.75 11.60 -10.35
N PHE A 267 -10.46 12.31 -9.28
CA PHE A 267 -9.21 12.22 -8.58
C PHE A 267 -9.31 11.18 -7.45
N LEU A 268 -8.23 10.48 -7.23
CA LEU A 268 -8.05 9.57 -6.11
C LEU A 268 -6.72 9.89 -5.43
N GLY A 269 -6.79 10.57 -4.32
CA GLY A 269 -5.61 10.98 -3.56
C GLY A 269 -5.32 10.01 -2.43
N THR A 270 -4.06 9.64 -2.31
CA THR A 270 -3.53 8.89 -1.17
C THR A 270 -2.56 9.74 -0.36
N SER A 271 -2.13 9.24 0.77
CA SER A 271 -1.18 9.88 1.68
C SER A 271 -1.74 10.88 2.71
N GLY A 272 -0.83 11.40 3.51
CA GLY A 272 -1.16 12.20 4.69
C GLY A 272 -1.88 13.52 4.40
N THR A 273 -1.63 14.16 3.26
CA THR A 273 -2.26 15.44 2.91
C THR A 273 -3.77 15.30 2.74
N VAL A 274 -4.20 14.41 1.84
CA VAL A 274 -5.64 14.26 1.55
C VAL A 274 -6.41 13.66 2.72
N THR A 275 -5.81 12.74 3.46
CA THR A 275 -6.44 12.16 4.65
C THR A 275 -6.60 13.18 5.77
N THR A 276 -5.64 14.07 5.95
CA THR A 276 -5.72 15.19 6.91
C THR A 276 -6.81 16.18 6.52
N ILE A 277 -6.85 16.62 5.26
CA ILE A 277 -7.90 17.52 4.76
C ILE A 277 -9.29 16.89 4.97
N CYS A 278 -9.42 15.60 4.68
CA CYS A 278 -10.68 14.87 4.89
C CYS A 278 -11.07 14.83 6.38
N GLY A 279 -10.13 14.54 7.28
CA GLY A 279 -10.39 14.54 8.71
C GLY A 279 -10.86 15.89 9.23
N ILE A 280 -10.28 16.99 8.75
CA ILE A 280 -10.68 18.36 9.09
C ILE A 280 -12.07 18.67 8.51
N TYR A 281 -12.33 18.35 7.25
CA TYR A 281 -13.63 18.50 6.61
C TYR A 281 -14.74 17.79 7.38
N LEU A 282 -14.48 16.56 7.82
CA LEU A 282 -15.42 15.77 8.63
C LEU A 282 -15.49 16.22 10.10
N LYS A 283 -14.71 17.22 10.50
CA LYS A 283 -14.62 17.74 11.87
C LYS A 283 -14.37 16.63 12.90
N LEU A 284 -13.45 15.71 12.58
CA LEU A 284 -13.15 14.59 13.46
C LEU A 284 -12.40 15.07 14.71
N PRO A 285 -12.82 14.62 15.90
CA PRO A 285 -12.13 14.95 17.15
C PRO A 285 -10.77 14.23 17.31
N ALA A 286 -10.59 13.16 16.54
CA ALA A 286 -9.35 12.41 16.35
C ALA A 286 -9.38 11.74 15.00
N TYR A 287 -8.21 11.43 14.43
CA TYR A 287 -8.14 10.76 13.15
C TYR A 287 -8.78 9.36 13.20
N GLU A 288 -9.73 9.11 12.32
CA GLU A 288 -10.47 7.85 12.24
C GLU A 288 -10.46 7.32 10.80
N ARG A 289 -9.63 6.29 10.56
CA ARG A 289 -9.42 5.70 9.23
C ARG A 289 -10.72 5.23 8.57
N SER A 290 -11.60 4.60 9.31
CA SER A 290 -12.85 4.06 8.79
C SER A 290 -13.79 5.11 8.20
N ARG A 291 -13.68 6.34 8.65
CA ARG A 291 -14.47 7.48 8.15
C ARG A 291 -13.78 8.21 7.01
N VAL A 292 -12.46 8.18 6.97
CA VAL A 292 -11.65 8.91 5.97
C VAL A 292 -11.46 8.08 4.71
N ASP A 293 -11.15 6.78 4.84
CA ASP A 293 -10.85 5.91 3.70
C ASP A 293 -12.08 5.69 2.83
N GLY A 294 -11.98 6.12 1.56
CA GLY A 294 -13.08 6.06 0.60
C GLY A 294 -14.04 7.25 0.62
N CYS A 295 -13.82 8.23 1.49
CA CYS A 295 -14.63 9.45 1.55
C CYS A 295 -14.51 10.25 0.24
N TRP A 296 -15.62 10.84 -0.19
CA TRP A 296 -15.66 11.78 -1.31
C TRP A 296 -15.65 13.22 -0.82
N LEU A 297 -14.79 14.03 -1.42
CA LEU A 297 -14.68 15.47 -1.18
C LEU A 297 -14.99 16.24 -2.47
N GLY A 298 -15.75 17.33 -2.37
CA GLY A 298 -15.84 18.30 -3.44
C GLY A 298 -14.56 19.14 -3.55
N ALA A 299 -14.20 19.54 -4.76
CA ALA A 299 -13.05 20.45 -4.95
C ALA A 299 -13.21 21.77 -4.18
N ARG A 300 -14.43 22.26 -4.03
CA ARG A 300 -14.75 23.45 -3.20
C ARG A 300 -14.44 23.22 -1.73
N ASP A 301 -14.78 22.04 -1.20
CA ASP A 301 -14.54 21.68 0.19
C ASP A 301 -13.04 21.57 0.46
N VAL A 302 -12.29 20.96 -0.47
CA VAL A 302 -10.82 20.89 -0.40
C VAL A 302 -10.21 22.30 -0.32
N ARG A 303 -10.65 23.21 -1.22
CA ARG A 303 -10.15 24.59 -1.23
C ARG A 303 -10.53 25.37 0.02
N ALA A 304 -11.75 25.18 0.55
CA ALA A 304 -12.17 25.81 1.79
C ALA A 304 -11.28 25.39 2.95
N VAL A 305 -11.05 24.09 3.14
CA VAL A 305 -10.15 23.57 4.19
C VAL A 305 -8.73 24.10 4.00
N SER A 306 -8.20 24.09 2.77
CA SER A 306 -6.85 24.58 2.48
C SER A 306 -6.72 26.08 2.80
N SER A 307 -7.72 26.90 2.43
CA SER A 307 -7.74 28.33 2.72
C SER A 307 -7.78 28.62 4.23
N ASP A 308 -8.58 27.86 4.98
CA ASP A 308 -8.63 27.97 6.44
C ASP A 308 -7.27 27.63 7.07
N LEU A 309 -6.61 26.57 6.58
CA LEU A 309 -5.28 26.17 7.07
C LEU A 309 -4.21 27.23 6.77
N VAL A 310 -4.24 27.85 5.58
CA VAL A 310 -3.33 28.94 5.22
C VAL A 310 -3.51 30.16 6.12
N ALA A 311 -4.77 30.47 6.50
CA ALA A 311 -5.10 31.58 7.39
C ALA A 311 -4.71 31.32 8.85
N MET A 312 -4.54 30.07 9.28
CA MET A 312 -4.18 29.69 10.64
C MET A 312 -2.71 29.99 10.95
N THR A 313 -2.45 30.38 12.19
CA THR A 313 -1.09 30.38 12.74
C THR A 313 -0.55 28.94 12.88
N TYR A 314 0.74 28.80 13.05
CA TYR A 314 1.36 27.49 13.31
C TYR A 314 0.75 26.81 14.57
N ALA A 315 0.55 27.56 15.64
CA ALA A 315 -0.05 27.05 16.87
C ALA A 315 -1.48 26.53 16.66
N GLU A 316 -2.29 27.25 15.89
CA GLU A 316 -3.66 26.84 15.54
C GLU A 316 -3.65 25.55 14.69
N ARG A 317 -2.71 25.42 13.75
CA ARG A 317 -2.55 24.17 12.99
C ARG A 317 -2.12 22.99 13.86
N VAL A 318 -1.20 23.21 14.80
CA VAL A 318 -0.80 22.20 15.81
C VAL A 318 -1.99 21.73 16.63
N ALA A 319 -2.90 22.65 16.98
CA ALA A 319 -4.08 22.36 17.78
C ALA A 319 -5.19 21.59 17.02
N GLN A 320 -5.09 21.50 15.68
CA GLN A 320 -6.05 20.73 14.89
C GLN A 320 -5.96 19.25 15.20
N PRO A 321 -7.06 18.55 15.58
CA PRO A 321 -7.03 17.16 16.02
C PRO A 321 -6.44 16.16 15.00
N CYS A 322 -6.60 16.46 13.70
CA CYS A 322 -6.13 15.60 12.62
C CYS A 322 -4.73 15.95 12.09
N ILE A 323 -4.09 17.00 12.58
CA ILE A 323 -2.75 17.48 12.17
C ILE A 323 -1.72 17.12 13.22
N GLY A 324 -1.79 17.76 14.37
CA GLY A 324 -0.83 17.64 15.45
C GLY A 324 0.53 18.28 15.16
N HIS A 325 1.38 18.29 16.17
CA HIS A 325 2.70 18.93 16.14
C HIS A 325 3.63 18.41 15.02
N GLU A 326 3.55 17.12 14.73
CA GLU A 326 4.48 16.46 13.81
C GLU A 326 4.21 16.75 12.32
N ARG A 327 3.02 17.28 11.98
CA ARG A 327 2.60 17.54 10.59
C ARG A 327 2.28 19.00 10.31
N ALA A 328 2.17 19.83 11.35
CA ALA A 328 1.72 21.21 11.20
C ALA A 328 2.65 22.08 10.34
N ASP A 329 3.91 21.74 10.25
CA ASP A 329 4.92 22.40 9.41
C ASP A 329 4.93 21.90 7.96
N LEU A 330 4.24 20.79 7.65
CA LEU A 330 4.22 20.17 6.33
C LEU A 330 2.86 20.27 5.62
N VAL A 331 1.79 20.53 6.37
CA VAL A 331 0.42 20.46 5.83
C VAL A 331 0.16 21.50 4.74
N LEU A 332 0.73 22.70 4.83
CA LEU A 332 0.53 23.75 3.83
C LEU A 332 1.22 23.41 2.50
N ALA A 333 2.39 22.79 2.54
CA ALA A 333 3.06 22.29 1.34
C ALA A 333 2.19 21.24 0.64
N GLY A 334 1.57 20.35 1.39
CA GLY A 334 0.61 19.39 0.84
C GLY A 334 -0.61 20.05 0.20
N CYS A 335 -1.19 21.06 0.87
CA CYS A 335 -2.30 21.86 0.32
C CYS A 335 -1.90 22.55 -0.99
N ALA A 336 -0.68 23.09 -1.06
CA ALA A 336 -0.17 23.78 -2.25
C ALA A 336 -0.02 22.82 -3.45
N ILE A 337 0.49 21.61 -3.23
CA ILE A 337 0.59 20.59 -4.30
C ILE A 337 -0.81 20.20 -4.78
N LEU A 338 -1.76 19.98 -3.86
CA LEU A 338 -3.13 19.63 -4.22
C LEU A 338 -3.84 20.77 -4.96
N GLU A 339 -3.63 22.02 -4.55
CA GLU A 339 -4.16 23.18 -5.26
C GLU A 339 -3.59 23.28 -6.68
N ALA A 340 -2.30 23.01 -6.86
CA ALA A 340 -1.67 22.99 -8.18
C ALA A 340 -2.32 21.91 -9.09
N LEU A 341 -2.57 20.72 -8.58
CA LEU A 341 -3.29 19.66 -9.31
C LEU A 341 -4.68 20.12 -9.75
N LEU A 342 -5.44 20.76 -8.85
CA LEU A 342 -6.77 21.25 -9.13
C LEU A 342 -6.80 22.46 -10.09
N ARG A 343 -5.70 23.23 -10.18
CA ARG A 343 -5.56 24.33 -11.15
C ARG A 343 -5.25 23.81 -12.56
N VAL A 344 -4.38 22.81 -12.67
CA VAL A 344 -4.00 22.24 -13.97
C VAL A 344 -5.13 21.36 -14.54
N TRP A 345 -5.73 20.51 -13.71
CA TRP A 345 -6.84 19.65 -14.12
C TRP A 345 -8.07 19.90 -13.26
N PRO A 346 -9.00 20.76 -13.70
CA PRO A 346 -10.23 21.01 -12.96
C PRO A 346 -11.00 19.71 -12.72
N CYS A 347 -11.25 19.40 -11.46
CA CYS A 347 -11.98 18.22 -11.03
C CYS A 347 -13.08 18.63 -10.06
N GLN A 348 -14.25 18.05 -10.20
CA GLN A 348 -15.38 18.38 -9.31
C GLN A 348 -15.28 17.65 -7.98
N ARG A 349 -14.72 16.44 -7.97
CA ARG A 349 -14.67 15.56 -6.80
C ARG A 349 -13.39 14.74 -6.74
N LEU A 350 -12.96 14.53 -5.54
CA LEU A 350 -11.79 13.75 -5.18
C LEU A 350 -12.22 12.67 -4.21
N ARG A 351 -11.74 11.45 -4.41
CA ARG A 351 -11.88 10.37 -3.44
C ARG A 351 -10.62 10.25 -2.61
N VAL A 352 -10.78 10.04 -1.32
CA VAL A 352 -9.67 9.92 -0.37
C VAL A 352 -9.35 8.46 -0.13
N ALA A 353 -8.07 8.09 -0.23
CA ALA A 353 -7.57 6.78 0.08
C ALA A 353 -6.63 6.83 1.28
N ASP A 354 -6.96 6.12 2.35
CA ASP A 354 -6.01 5.80 3.43
C ASP A 354 -5.42 4.41 3.21
N ARG A 355 -5.02 4.17 1.97
CA ARG A 355 -4.34 2.97 1.48
C ARG A 355 -3.47 3.35 0.29
N GLY A 356 -2.43 2.57 0.02
CA GLY A 356 -1.48 2.89 -1.05
C GLY A 356 -0.45 1.79 -1.26
N LEU A 357 0.83 2.14 -1.25
CA LEU A 357 1.95 1.24 -1.52
C LEU A 357 1.91 -0.07 -0.74
N ARG A 358 1.67 -0.03 0.56
CA ARG A 358 1.68 -1.21 1.42
C ARG A 358 0.57 -2.20 1.07
N GLU A 359 -0.63 -1.71 0.79
CA GLU A 359 -1.75 -2.53 0.34
C GLU A 359 -1.48 -3.12 -1.04
N GLY A 360 -0.79 -2.38 -1.93
CA GLY A 360 -0.32 -2.87 -3.22
C GLY A 360 0.70 -3.99 -3.08
N ILE A 361 1.66 -3.84 -2.17
CA ILE A 361 2.64 -4.88 -1.84
C ILE A 361 1.95 -6.15 -1.34
N LEU A 362 1.04 -6.02 -0.37
CA LEU A 362 0.30 -7.16 0.19
C LEU A 362 -0.51 -7.89 -0.88
N ALA A 363 -1.22 -7.14 -1.74
CA ALA A 363 -2.00 -7.72 -2.84
C ALA A 363 -1.10 -8.52 -3.79
N MET A 364 0.05 -7.98 -4.16
CA MET A 364 1.00 -8.62 -5.06
C MET A 364 1.58 -9.90 -4.47
N LEU A 365 2.09 -9.86 -3.24
CA LEU A 365 2.66 -11.04 -2.56
C LEU A 365 1.64 -12.17 -2.43
N MET A 366 0.41 -11.84 -2.02
CA MET A 366 -0.64 -12.84 -1.85
C MET A 366 -1.14 -13.42 -3.17
N ALA A 367 -1.20 -12.61 -4.24
CA ALA A 367 -1.55 -13.09 -5.57
C ALA A 367 -0.48 -14.02 -6.15
N GLU A 368 0.80 -13.70 -5.97
CA GLU A 368 1.92 -14.56 -6.35
C GLU A 368 1.83 -15.94 -5.67
N ASP A 369 1.42 -15.97 -4.40
CA ASP A 369 1.21 -17.21 -3.64
C ASP A 369 -0.11 -17.92 -3.98
N GLY A 370 -0.90 -17.36 -4.88
CA GLY A 370 -2.10 -17.99 -5.41
C GLY A 370 -3.34 -17.93 -4.51
N HIS A 371 -3.35 -17.05 -3.48
CA HIS A 371 -4.47 -16.94 -2.54
C HIS A 371 -5.81 -16.50 -3.17
N ASP A 372 -5.80 -16.01 -4.39
CA ASP A 372 -7.01 -15.56 -5.11
C ASP A 372 -7.42 -16.51 -6.25
N ARG A 373 -6.70 -17.62 -6.42
CA ARG A 373 -7.07 -18.63 -7.41
C ARG A 373 -8.33 -19.32 -6.94
N ARG A 374 -9.45 -19.03 -7.57
CA ARG A 374 -10.65 -19.86 -7.46
C ARG A 374 -10.27 -21.24 -7.98
N GLY A 375 -10.33 -22.26 -7.13
CA GLY A 375 -10.29 -23.65 -7.56
C GLY A 375 -11.27 -23.89 -8.73
N PRO A 376 -11.01 -24.86 -9.61
CA PRO A 376 -11.87 -25.12 -10.75
C PRO A 376 -13.32 -25.21 -10.27
N ARG A 377 -14.21 -24.42 -10.88
CA ARG A 377 -15.65 -24.47 -10.61
C ARG A 377 -16.06 -25.93 -10.69
N GLN A 378 -16.38 -26.57 -9.56
CA GLN A 378 -17.12 -27.82 -9.60
C GLN A 378 -18.36 -27.57 -10.44
N LYS A 379 -18.39 -28.16 -11.65
CA LYS A 379 -19.58 -28.19 -12.48
C LYS A 379 -20.67 -28.79 -11.62
N LYS A 380 -21.65 -27.99 -11.20
CA LYS A 380 -22.86 -28.52 -10.60
C LYS A 380 -23.42 -29.53 -11.59
N HIS A 381 -23.37 -30.82 -11.29
CA HIS A 381 -24.12 -31.80 -12.00
C HIS A 381 -25.59 -31.37 -12.06
N PRO A 382 -26.21 -31.37 -13.24
CA PRO A 382 -27.65 -31.11 -13.31
C PRO A 382 -28.34 -32.20 -12.49
N ARG A 383 -29.10 -31.80 -11.49
CA ARG A 383 -29.96 -32.71 -10.73
C ARG A 383 -30.87 -33.38 -11.75
N GLY A 384 -30.78 -34.72 -11.85
CA GLY A 384 -31.56 -35.55 -12.73
C GLY A 384 -33.05 -35.23 -12.63
N ALA A 385 -33.66 -35.04 -13.77
CA ALA A 385 -35.10 -34.89 -13.89
C ALA A 385 -35.79 -36.12 -13.28
N GLY A 386 -36.51 -35.88 -12.18
CA GLY A 386 -37.36 -36.91 -11.57
C GLY A 386 -38.38 -37.40 -12.55
N ARG A 387 -38.36 -38.69 -12.84
CA ARG A 387 -39.40 -39.39 -13.60
C ARG A 387 -40.72 -39.22 -12.87
N GLY A 388 -41.64 -38.49 -13.51
CA GLY A 388 -43.04 -38.40 -13.07
C GLY A 388 -43.72 -39.74 -13.24
N ASP A 389 -44.14 -40.30 -12.15
CA ASP A 389 -44.98 -41.51 -12.05
C ASP A 389 -46.42 -41.13 -12.46
N ARG A 390 -46.86 -41.57 -13.64
CA ARG A 390 -48.25 -41.42 -14.11
C ARG A 390 -49.03 -42.59 -13.57
N ARG A 391 -49.85 -42.39 -12.54
CA ARG A 391 -50.93 -43.30 -12.17
C ARG A 391 -52.16 -43.08 -13.04
N PRO A 392 -52.79 -44.14 -13.56
CA PRO A 392 -54.02 -43.99 -14.32
C PRO A 392 -55.21 -43.84 -13.35
N ARG A 393 -56.13 -42.96 -13.74
CA ARG A 393 -57.45 -42.82 -13.08
C ARG A 393 -58.37 -43.98 -13.52
N ARG A 394 -59.00 -44.56 -12.55
CA ARG A 394 -60.35 -45.13 -12.62
C ARG A 394 -61.26 -44.32 -11.72
#